data_08ded59bf6b294509a30b1c9b08bb610
#
_entry.id   08ded59bf6b294509a30b1c9b08bb610
#
_cell.length_a   1.000
_cell.length_b   1.000
_cell.length_c   1.000
_cell.angle_alpha   90.00
_cell.angle_beta   90.00
_cell.angle_gamma   90.00
#
_symmetry.space_group_name_H-M   'P 1'
#
loop_
_entity.id
_entity.type
_entity.pdbx_description
1 polymer ?
#
loop_
_entity_poly.entity_id
_entity_poly.type
_entity_poly.pdbx_seq_one_letter_code
_entity_poly.pdbx_strand_id
1 'polypeptide(L)'
;MTEFKELITYRDAFKTVRILALTVIVLCIGLTGFIYHQSLEKEKQMLNNIWIKTQDGSMFEAERVRVLTKEDRVIEYKHHVKWFYNMWYTLNKDNQESNINAALNLIEKKPGEELLDYYMSQNVFQKISQTGRSFISKLNGEPEIHITTNGVVGKIYGTIDFYDEQRQIYRKQHLDVEFT
;
A
#
# COMPACT_ATOMS: atom_id res chain seq x y z
N MET A 1 -3.93 -85.02 14.71
CA MET A 1 -4.47 -84.30 13.54
C MET A 1 -5.02 -82.93 13.90
N THR A 2 -5.31 -82.57 15.14
CA THR A 2 -5.84 -81.27 15.62
C THR A 2 -4.79 -80.19 15.59
N GLU A 3 -3.55 -80.40 15.97
CA GLU A 3 -2.49 -79.38 16.02
C GLU A 3 -2.14 -78.76 14.64
N PHE A 4 -2.19 -79.60 13.58
CA PHE A 4 -1.94 -79.07 12.23
C PHE A 4 -3.04 -78.12 11.72
N LYS A 5 -4.28 -78.32 12.12
CA LYS A 5 -5.38 -77.44 11.79
C LYS A 5 -5.25 -76.10 12.52
N GLU A 6 -4.84 -76.10 13.77
CA GLU A 6 -4.63 -74.86 14.55
C GLU A 6 -3.48 -74.04 13.96
N LEU A 7 -2.38 -74.63 13.57
CA LEU A 7 -1.24 -73.93 12.93
C LEU A 7 -1.61 -73.29 11.60
N ILE A 8 -2.47 -73.91 10.80
CA ILE A 8 -2.95 -73.36 9.54
C ILE A 8 -3.87 -72.08 9.86
N THR A 9 -4.73 -72.25 10.86
CA THR A 9 -5.62 -71.16 11.31
C THR A 9 -4.85 -69.93 11.83
N TYR A 10 -3.81 -70.11 12.62
CA TYR A 10 -2.92 -69.12 13.10
C TYR A 10 -2.17 -68.35 11.95
N ARG A 11 -1.70 -69.10 10.95
CA ARG A 11 -1.01 -68.53 9.79
C ARG A 11 -1.92 -67.69 8.94
N ASP A 12 -3.17 -68.11 8.77
CA ASP A 12 -4.16 -67.34 7.97
C ASP A 12 -4.67 -66.14 8.75
N ALA A 13 -4.85 -66.20 10.05
CA ALA A 13 -5.14 -65.09 10.91
C ALA A 13 -4.02 -64.06 10.87
N PHE A 14 -2.76 -64.50 10.93
CA PHE A 14 -1.61 -63.56 10.84
C PHE A 14 -1.51 -62.85 9.49
N LYS A 15 -1.81 -63.57 8.37
CA LYS A 15 -1.89 -62.93 7.04
C LYS A 15 -2.98 -61.87 6.98
N THR A 16 -4.15 -62.15 7.52
CA THR A 16 -5.29 -61.22 7.54
C THR A 16 -4.96 -60.00 8.36
N VAL A 17 -4.38 -60.14 9.54
CA VAL A 17 -3.93 -59.01 10.39
C VAL A 17 -2.88 -58.18 9.68
N ARG A 18 -1.91 -58.78 8.99
CA ARG A 18 -0.87 -58.09 8.23
C ARG A 18 -1.45 -57.27 7.07
N ILE A 19 -2.41 -57.84 6.32
CA ILE A 19 -3.09 -57.14 5.22
C ILE A 19 -3.88 -55.95 5.79
N LEU A 20 -4.61 -56.15 6.88
CA LEU A 20 -5.39 -55.12 7.52
C LEU A 20 -4.50 -53.97 8.04
N ALA A 21 -3.38 -54.29 8.67
CA ALA A 21 -2.40 -53.31 9.11
C ALA A 21 -1.82 -52.51 7.96
N LEU A 22 -1.46 -53.14 6.83
CA LEU A 22 -0.98 -52.46 5.64
C LEU A 22 -2.04 -51.54 5.03
N THR A 23 -3.30 -51.99 4.99
CA THR A 23 -4.42 -51.18 4.49
C THR A 23 -4.61 -49.92 5.34
N VAL A 24 -4.55 -50.04 6.67
CA VAL A 24 -4.66 -48.88 7.59
C VAL A 24 -3.50 -47.91 7.38
N ILE A 25 -2.29 -48.40 7.24
CA ILE A 25 -1.11 -47.53 6.99
C ILE A 25 -1.27 -46.74 5.68
N VAL A 26 -1.68 -47.43 4.59
CA VAL A 26 -1.91 -46.75 3.30
C VAL A 26 -3.01 -45.69 3.40
N LEU A 27 -4.08 -46.01 4.12
CA LEU A 27 -5.18 -45.07 4.36
C LEU A 27 -4.74 -43.85 5.17
N CYS A 28 -3.94 -44.04 6.23
CA CYS A 28 -3.37 -42.95 7.03
C CYS A 28 -2.46 -42.06 6.20
N ILE A 29 -1.58 -42.62 5.37
CA ILE A 29 -0.70 -41.84 4.48
C ILE A 29 -1.54 -41.05 3.47
N GLY A 30 -2.56 -41.65 2.87
CA GLY A 30 -3.46 -40.99 1.94
C GLY A 30 -4.22 -39.80 2.57
N LEU A 31 -4.78 -40.02 3.76
CA LEU A 31 -5.47 -38.97 4.51
C LEU A 31 -4.51 -37.84 4.90
N THR A 32 -3.33 -38.15 5.39
CA THR A 32 -2.32 -37.13 5.76
C THR A 32 -1.90 -36.31 4.54
N GLY A 33 -1.65 -36.97 3.40
CA GLY A 33 -1.33 -36.26 2.15
C GLY A 33 -2.46 -35.39 1.66
N PHE A 34 -3.71 -35.80 1.77
CA PHE A 34 -4.87 -35.02 1.40
C PHE A 34 -5.04 -33.78 2.30
N ILE A 35 -4.93 -33.96 3.63
CA ILE A 35 -5.02 -32.83 4.59
C ILE A 35 -3.89 -31.83 4.35
N TYR A 36 -2.68 -32.30 4.10
CA TYR A 36 -1.53 -31.45 3.80
C TYR A 36 -1.75 -30.64 2.52
N HIS A 37 -2.24 -31.27 1.46
CA HIS A 37 -2.57 -30.56 0.22
C HIS A 37 -3.65 -29.47 0.42
N GLN A 38 -4.73 -29.80 1.14
CA GLN A 38 -5.76 -28.79 1.48
C GLN A 38 -5.22 -27.63 2.34
N SER A 39 -4.30 -27.95 3.27
CA SER A 39 -3.68 -26.92 4.10
C SER A 39 -2.83 -25.96 3.28
N LEU A 40 -2.05 -26.46 2.34
CA LEU A 40 -1.25 -25.64 1.41
C LEU A 40 -2.12 -24.73 0.53
N GLU A 41 -3.26 -25.22 0.06
CA GLU A 41 -4.19 -24.41 -0.74
C GLU A 41 -4.80 -23.29 0.08
N LYS A 42 -5.22 -23.56 1.32
CA LYS A 42 -5.73 -22.55 2.24
C LYS A 42 -4.67 -21.52 2.62
N GLU A 43 -3.44 -21.94 2.86
CA GLU A 43 -2.33 -21.03 3.15
C GLU A 43 -2.06 -20.09 1.97
N LYS A 44 -2.06 -20.60 0.73
CA LYS A 44 -1.94 -19.77 -0.48
C LYS A 44 -3.07 -18.75 -0.60
N GLN A 45 -4.31 -19.14 -0.29
CA GLN A 45 -5.44 -18.21 -0.30
C GLN A 45 -5.30 -17.14 0.77
N MET A 46 -4.91 -17.49 1.99
CA MET A 46 -4.69 -16.52 3.09
C MET A 46 -3.55 -15.54 2.78
N LEU A 47 -2.49 -15.98 2.10
CA LEU A 47 -1.39 -15.12 1.70
C LEU A 47 -1.76 -14.16 0.55
N ASN A 48 -2.79 -14.47 -0.22
CA ASN A 48 -3.25 -13.62 -1.32
C ASN A 48 -4.25 -12.54 -0.86
N ASN A 49 -4.93 -12.77 0.25
CA ASN A 49 -5.99 -11.89 0.74
C ASN A 49 -5.47 -11.05 1.89
N ILE A 50 -5.59 -9.74 1.76
CA ILE A 50 -5.22 -8.77 2.80
C ILE A 50 -6.51 -8.26 3.43
N TRP A 51 -6.61 -8.39 4.76
CA TRP A 51 -7.70 -7.81 5.52
C TRP A 51 -7.36 -6.38 5.90
N ILE A 52 -8.10 -5.42 5.36
CA ILE A 52 -7.93 -4.00 5.66
C ILE A 52 -9.00 -3.59 6.65
N LYS A 53 -8.55 -3.10 7.82
CA LYS A 53 -9.45 -2.52 8.83
C LYS A 53 -9.53 -1.02 8.61
N THR A 54 -10.72 -0.51 8.40
CA THR A 54 -11.00 0.93 8.28
C THR A 54 -11.13 1.59 9.66
N GLN A 55 -11.06 2.91 9.71
CA GLN A 55 -11.18 3.67 10.97
C GLN A 55 -12.52 3.49 11.68
N ASP A 56 -13.57 3.20 10.94
CA ASP A 56 -14.92 2.88 11.47
C ASP A 56 -15.05 1.47 12.05
N GLY A 57 -13.98 0.67 11.97
CA GLY A 57 -13.93 -0.69 12.47
C GLY A 57 -14.43 -1.76 11.50
N SER A 58 -14.90 -1.38 10.32
CA SER A 58 -15.27 -2.35 9.29
C SER A 58 -14.03 -3.04 8.73
N MET A 59 -14.18 -4.31 8.34
CA MET A 59 -13.11 -5.11 7.72
C MET A 59 -13.57 -5.52 6.33
N PHE A 60 -12.73 -5.32 5.34
CA PHE A 60 -12.96 -5.84 4.00
C PHE A 60 -11.75 -6.61 3.50
N GLU A 61 -12.04 -7.62 2.73
CA GLU A 61 -11.05 -8.47 2.07
C GLU A 61 -10.58 -7.78 0.79
N ALA A 62 -9.28 -7.62 0.66
CA ALA A 62 -8.65 -7.09 -0.55
C ALA A 62 -7.72 -8.15 -1.14
N GLU A 63 -7.83 -8.39 -2.42
CA GLU A 63 -6.92 -9.29 -3.11
C GLU A 63 -5.55 -8.61 -3.28
N ARG A 64 -4.50 -9.34 -2.93
CA ARG A 64 -3.14 -8.85 -3.13
C ARG A 64 -2.78 -8.87 -4.61
N VAL A 65 -2.68 -7.69 -5.21
CA VAL A 65 -2.15 -7.56 -6.58
C VAL A 65 -0.67 -7.92 -6.58
N ARG A 66 -0.32 -9.02 -7.22
CA ARG A 66 1.08 -9.52 -7.26
C ARG A 66 1.96 -8.72 -8.22
N VAL A 67 1.37 -8.18 -9.26
CA VAL A 67 2.08 -7.40 -10.28
C VAL A 67 1.25 -6.16 -10.57
N LEU A 68 1.79 -4.99 -10.23
CA LEU A 68 1.19 -3.72 -10.60
C LEU A 68 1.26 -3.54 -12.11
N THR A 69 0.14 -3.28 -12.75
CA THR A 69 0.09 -2.90 -14.16
C THR A 69 0.66 -1.49 -14.35
N LYS A 70 0.88 -1.07 -15.60
CA LYS A 70 1.28 0.32 -15.87
C LYS A 70 0.19 1.30 -15.45
N GLU A 71 -1.06 0.92 -15.66
CA GLU A 71 -2.25 1.70 -15.27
C GLU A 71 -2.33 1.90 -13.76
N ASP A 72 -2.09 0.84 -12.97
CA ASP A 72 -2.07 0.91 -11.51
C ASP A 72 -0.98 1.87 -11.02
N ARG A 73 0.21 1.79 -11.62
CA ARG A 73 1.31 2.72 -11.32
C ARG A 73 0.96 4.17 -11.63
N VAL A 74 0.29 4.43 -12.75
CA VAL A 74 -0.15 5.79 -13.09
C VAL A 74 -1.11 6.33 -12.03
N ILE A 75 -2.04 5.50 -11.54
CA ILE A 75 -2.97 5.89 -10.45
C ILE A 75 -2.19 6.20 -9.17
N GLU A 76 -1.24 5.36 -8.82
CA GLU A 76 -0.39 5.55 -7.64
C GLU A 76 0.42 6.85 -7.73
N TYR A 77 1.07 7.11 -8.87
CA TYR A 77 1.79 8.36 -9.11
C TYR A 77 0.88 9.60 -9.05
N LYS A 78 -0.31 9.53 -9.64
CA LYS A 78 -1.29 10.62 -9.54
C LYS A 78 -1.65 10.92 -8.10
N HIS A 79 -1.87 9.89 -7.29
CA HIS A 79 -2.20 10.05 -5.88
C HIS A 79 -1.03 10.67 -5.09
N HIS A 80 0.17 10.15 -5.31
CA HIS A 80 1.40 10.66 -4.68
C HIS A 80 1.62 12.15 -4.98
N VAL A 81 1.52 12.52 -6.23
CA VAL A 81 1.73 13.88 -6.70
C VAL A 81 0.64 14.83 -6.18
N LYS A 82 -0.63 14.42 -6.14
CA LYS A 82 -1.72 15.18 -5.52
C LYS A 82 -1.46 15.43 -4.04
N TRP A 83 -0.99 14.40 -3.35
CA TRP A 83 -0.72 14.50 -1.92
C TRP A 83 0.44 15.45 -1.65
N PHE A 84 1.55 15.31 -2.39
CA PHE A 84 2.67 16.26 -2.33
C PHE A 84 2.20 17.70 -2.58
N TYR A 85 1.46 17.93 -3.66
CA TYR A 85 0.94 19.25 -4.00
C TYR A 85 0.10 19.87 -2.88
N ASN A 86 -0.82 19.09 -2.32
CA ASN A 86 -1.63 19.58 -1.21
C ASN A 86 -0.80 19.91 0.03
N MET A 87 0.15 19.04 0.42
CA MET A 87 0.98 19.29 1.60
C MET A 87 1.91 20.48 1.40
N TRP A 88 2.54 20.57 0.24
CA TRP A 88 3.52 21.64 -0.03
C TRP A 88 2.88 23.01 -0.19
N TYR A 89 1.72 23.08 -0.81
CA TYR A 89 1.08 24.37 -1.16
C TYR A 89 -0.14 24.72 -0.28
N THR A 90 -0.48 23.93 0.74
CA THR A 90 -1.53 24.28 1.71
C THR A 90 -0.90 24.51 3.08
N LEU A 91 -0.59 25.76 3.36
CA LEU A 91 0.17 26.17 4.54
C LEU A 91 -0.56 27.27 5.30
N ASN A 92 -0.65 27.12 6.61
CA ASN A 92 -1.08 28.12 7.55
C ASN A 92 -0.24 28.05 8.84
N LYS A 93 -0.53 28.89 9.80
CA LYS A 93 0.19 28.94 11.07
C LYS A 93 0.22 27.61 11.83
N ASP A 94 -0.86 26.84 11.74
CA ASP A 94 -1.06 25.64 12.55
C ASP A 94 -0.51 24.38 11.87
N ASN A 95 -0.44 24.35 10.52
CA ASN A 95 -0.10 23.15 9.76
C ASN A 95 1.23 23.23 8.99
N GLN A 96 1.90 24.38 8.93
CA GLN A 96 3.08 24.59 8.08
C GLN A 96 4.18 23.57 8.36
N GLU A 97 4.50 23.29 9.62
CA GLU A 97 5.57 22.36 9.99
C GLU A 97 5.20 20.91 9.64
N SER A 98 3.99 20.48 10.03
CA SER A 98 3.53 19.13 9.75
C SER A 98 3.38 18.85 8.27
N ASN A 99 2.86 19.81 7.50
CA ASN A 99 2.64 19.66 6.07
C ASN A 99 3.95 19.65 5.28
N ILE A 100 4.90 20.54 5.62
CA ILE A 100 6.21 20.53 4.98
C ILE A 100 6.98 19.24 5.28
N ASN A 101 7.00 18.78 6.52
CA ASN A 101 7.63 17.52 6.87
C ASN A 101 6.99 16.33 6.15
N ALA A 102 5.66 16.31 6.03
CA ALA A 102 4.95 15.29 5.26
C ALA A 102 5.30 15.34 3.77
N ALA A 103 5.38 16.54 3.17
CA ALA A 103 5.75 16.71 1.77
C ALA A 103 7.21 16.30 1.49
N LEU A 104 8.14 16.65 2.38
CA LEU A 104 9.56 16.26 2.23
C LEU A 104 9.78 14.74 2.27
N ASN A 105 8.91 13.99 2.97
CA ASN A 105 8.95 12.53 2.96
C ASN A 105 8.44 11.91 1.64
N LEU A 106 7.84 12.70 0.76
CA LEU A 106 7.29 12.25 -0.52
C LEU A 106 8.22 12.48 -1.71
N ILE A 107 9.32 13.20 -1.53
CA ILE A 107 10.27 13.54 -2.60
C ILE A 107 11.68 13.13 -2.22
N GLU A 108 12.55 13.06 -3.20
CA GLU A 108 13.96 12.79 -2.98
C GLU A 108 14.61 13.89 -2.12
N LYS A 109 15.59 13.49 -1.33
CA LYS A 109 16.23 14.36 -0.35
C LYS A 109 16.81 15.64 -0.97
N LYS A 110 17.53 15.52 -2.08
CA LYS A 110 18.21 16.69 -2.69
C LYS A 110 17.22 17.72 -3.24
N PRO A 111 16.24 17.36 -4.11
CA PRO A 111 15.20 18.30 -4.52
C PRO A 111 14.41 18.89 -3.36
N GLY A 112 14.15 18.07 -2.31
CA GLY A 112 13.45 18.52 -1.10
C GLY A 112 14.22 19.60 -0.35
N GLU A 113 15.53 19.44 -0.18
CA GLU A 113 16.39 20.43 0.44
C GLU A 113 16.44 21.73 -0.38
N GLU A 114 16.54 21.64 -1.70
CA GLU A 114 16.54 22.81 -2.60
C GLU A 114 15.21 23.60 -2.52
N LEU A 115 14.08 22.90 -2.48
CA LEU A 115 12.76 23.54 -2.30
C LEU A 115 12.63 24.19 -0.91
N LEU A 116 13.09 23.54 0.13
CA LEU A 116 13.05 24.04 1.50
C LEU A 116 13.91 25.29 1.64
N ASP A 117 15.14 25.28 1.10
CA ASP A 117 16.05 26.41 1.09
C ASP A 117 15.45 27.61 0.34
N TYR A 118 14.77 27.37 -0.76
CA TYR A 118 14.03 28.41 -1.48
C TYR A 118 12.96 29.07 -0.60
N TYR A 119 12.12 28.27 0.09
CA TYR A 119 11.09 28.78 0.99
C TYR A 119 11.69 29.54 2.18
N MET A 120 12.81 29.07 2.73
CA MET A 120 13.55 29.76 3.79
C MET A 120 14.12 31.08 3.31
N SER A 121 14.75 31.13 2.11
CA SER A 121 15.30 32.35 1.53
C SER A 121 14.25 33.43 1.26
N GLN A 122 13.02 33.03 0.95
CA GLN A 122 11.88 33.92 0.75
C GLN A 122 11.17 34.29 2.07
N ASN A 123 11.63 33.78 3.21
CA ASN A 123 11.02 33.96 4.53
C ASN A 123 9.54 33.56 4.57
N VAL A 124 9.15 32.53 3.81
CA VAL A 124 7.75 32.08 3.69
C VAL A 124 7.18 31.69 5.05
N PHE A 125 7.87 30.85 5.80
CA PHE A 125 7.42 30.36 7.12
C PHE A 125 7.30 31.49 8.14
N GLN A 126 8.25 32.42 8.15
CA GLN A 126 8.19 33.58 9.04
C GLN A 126 7.00 34.49 8.71
N LYS A 127 6.74 34.70 7.42
CA LYS A 127 5.57 35.49 6.98
C LYS A 127 4.26 34.81 7.38
N ILE A 128 4.14 33.50 7.25
CA ILE A 128 2.96 32.74 7.70
C ILE A 128 2.77 32.93 9.21
N SER A 129 3.79 32.70 10.01
CA SER A 129 3.71 32.74 11.47
C SER A 129 3.45 34.15 12.01
N GLN A 130 4.05 35.18 11.43
CA GLN A 130 3.98 36.53 11.94
C GLN A 130 2.78 37.33 11.42
N THR A 131 2.33 37.11 10.20
CA THR A 131 1.29 37.91 9.54
C THR A 131 -0.04 37.18 9.39
N GLY A 132 -0.17 35.94 9.87
CA GLY A 132 -1.37 35.14 9.69
C GLY A 132 -1.66 34.80 8.21
N ARG A 133 -0.63 34.75 7.38
CA ARG A 133 -0.79 34.36 5.98
C ARG A 133 -1.19 32.91 5.88
N SER A 134 -2.06 32.62 4.94
CA SER A 134 -2.42 31.24 4.59
C SER A 134 -2.43 31.04 3.08
N PHE A 135 -2.06 29.84 2.70
CA PHE A 135 -2.08 29.35 1.32
C PHE A 135 -2.96 28.12 1.28
N ILE A 136 -3.90 28.08 0.37
CA ILE A 136 -4.79 26.93 0.18
C ILE A 136 -4.69 26.52 -1.28
N SER A 137 -4.12 25.35 -1.52
CA SER A 137 -4.01 24.79 -2.86
C SER A 137 -5.31 24.14 -3.31
N LYS A 138 -5.61 24.27 -4.59
CA LYS A 138 -6.72 23.58 -5.25
C LYS A 138 -6.24 23.07 -6.60
N LEU A 139 -6.51 21.80 -6.88
CA LEU A 139 -6.22 21.20 -8.17
C LEU A 139 -7.29 21.56 -9.19
N ASN A 140 -6.87 21.85 -10.41
CA ASN A 140 -7.73 22.11 -11.56
C ASN A 140 -7.75 20.87 -12.48
N GLY A 141 -8.24 19.74 -11.97
CA GLY A 141 -8.30 18.47 -12.68
C GLY A 141 -7.33 17.41 -12.18
N GLU A 142 -7.20 16.36 -12.94
CA GLU A 142 -6.30 15.24 -12.63
C GLU A 142 -4.87 15.55 -13.11
N PRO A 143 -3.83 15.14 -12.35
CA PRO A 143 -2.45 15.21 -12.83
C PRO A 143 -2.26 14.41 -14.13
N GLU A 144 -1.55 14.99 -15.06
CA GLU A 144 -1.09 14.29 -16.27
C GLU A 144 0.20 13.55 -15.94
N ILE A 145 0.21 12.22 -16.11
CA ILE A 145 1.37 11.37 -15.80
C ILE A 145 1.75 10.57 -17.04
N HIS A 146 3.01 10.63 -17.42
CA HIS A 146 3.58 9.87 -18.52
C HIS A 146 4.78 9.05 -18.03
N ILE A 147 4.67 7.72 -18.12
CA ILE A 147 5.79 6.82 -17.80
C ILE A 147 6.60 6.64 -19.08
N THR A 148 7.84 7.11 -19.04
CA THR A 148 8.80 7.00 -20.14
C THR A 148 9.88 5.97 -19.81
N THR A 149 10.75 5.66 -20.76
CA THR A 149 11.92 4.79 -20.54
C THR A 149 12.95 5.39 -19.57
N ASN A 150 12.95 6.72 -19.42
CA ASN A 150 13.91 7.46 -18.61
C ASN A 150 13.36 7.88 -17.23
N GLY A 151 12.08 7.54 -16.93
CA GLY A 151 11.42 7.91 -15.69
C GLY A 151 9.98 8.28 -15.87
N VAL A 152 9.43 8.93 -14.86
CA VAL A 152 8.06 9.43 -14.84
C VAL A 152 8.09 10.94 -14.99
N VAL A 153 7.33 11.45 -15.95
CA VAL A 153 7.19 12.88 -16.18
C VAL A 153 5.72 13.24 -16.02
N GLY A 154 5.44 14.38 -15.41
CA GLY A 154 4.05 14.80 -15.27
C GLY A 154 3.87 16.28 -15.08
N LYS A 155 2.60 16.69 -15.16
CA LYS A 155 2.15 18.08 -14.97
C LYS A 155 0.95 18.13 -14.06
N ILE A 156 0.94 19.15 -13.22
CA ILE A 156 -0.21 19.51 -12.39
C ILE A 156 -0.61 20.94 -12.71
N TYR A 157 -1.91 21.15 -12.87
CA TYR A 157 -2.51 22.46 -12.98
C TYR A 157 -3.32 22.73 -11.72
N GLY A 158 -3.10 23.88 -11.13
CA GLY A 158 -3.79 24.22 -9.91
C GLY A 158 -3.89 25.71 -9.66
N THR A 159 -4.49 26.05 -8.53
CA THR A 159 -4.54 27.41 -8.02
C THR A 159 -4.15 27.42 -6.56
N ILE A 160 -3.52 28.50 -6.14
CA ILE A 160 -3.26 28.78 -4.73
C ILE A 160 -4.08 30.02 -4.36
N ASP A 161 -4.97 29.85 -3.42
CA ASP A 161 -5.67 30.93 -2.77
C ASP A 161 -4.77 31.45 -1.64
N PHE A 162 -4.35 32.68 -1.78
CA PHE A 162 -3.52 33.39 -0.81
C PHE A 162 -4.37 34.33 0.02
N TYR A 163 -4.30 34.23 1.33
CA TYR A 163 -4.96 35.13 2.26
C TYR A 163 -3.95 35.72 3.25
N ASP A 164 -3.97 37.05 3.42
CA ASP A 164 -3.17 37.79 4.41
C ASP A 164 -4.13 38.43 5.42
N GLU A 165 -4.18 37.84 6.62
CA GLU A 165 -5.13 38.28 7.66
C GLU A 165 -4.92 39.69 8.11
N GLN A 166 -3.67 40.15 8.26
CA GLN A 166 -3.36 41.52 8.72
C GLN A 166 -3.76 42.57 7.71
N ARG A 167 -3.60 42.28 6.42
CA ARG A 167 -3.90 43.23 5.34
C ARG A 167 -5.28 43.05 4.73
N GLN A 168 -6.02 42.03 5.14
CA GLN A 168 -7.31 41.63 4.55
C GLN A 168 -7.24 41.47 3.01
N ILE A 169 -6.12 40.95 2.52
CA ILE A 169 -5.88 40.76 1.09
C ILE A 169 -6.14 39.31 0.74
N TYR A 170 -6.97 39.11 -0.26
CA TYR A 170 -7.17 37.82 -0.92
C TYR A 170 -6.64 37.89 -2.35
N ARG A 171 -5.83 36.91 -2.73
CA ARG A 171 -5.32 36.76 -4.09
C ARG A 171 -5.41 35.30 -4.51
N LYS A 172 -5.70 35.10 -5.78
CA LYS A 172 -5.67 33.80 -6.42
C LYS A 172 -4.56 33.77 -7.46
N GLN A 173 -3.72 32.74 -7.39
CA GLN A 173 -2.60 32.57 -8.32
C GLN A 173 -2.75 31.22 -9.01
N HIS A 174 -2.58 31.17 -10.32
CA HIS A 174 -2.44 29.92 -11.07
C HIS A 174 -1.03 29.38 -10.88
N LEU A 175 -0.94 28.07 -10.73
CA LEU A 175 0.31 27.35 -10.55
C LEU A 175 0.32 26.11 -11.42
N ASP A 176 1.30 26.08 -12.33
CA ASP A 176 1.57 24.92 -13.17
C ASP A 176 2.89 24.32 -12.70
N VAL A 177 2.86 23.05 -12.30
CA VAL A 177 4.04 22.34 -11.79
C VAL A 177 4.38 21.18 -12.72
N GLU A 178 5.59 21.17 -13.23
CA GLU A 178 6.18 20.03 -13.92
C GLU A 178 7.09 19.27 -12.96
N PHE A 179 7.10 17.95 -13.06
CA PHE A 179 7.97 17.08 -12.26
C PHE A 179 8.52 15.93 -13.11
N THR A 180 9.69 15.46 -12.73
CA THR A 180 10.41 14.35 -13.38
C THR A 180 10.87 13.34 -12.34
#